data_166df1a295e48bbb880b49ae3355f0de
#
_entry.id   166df1a295e48bbb880b49ae3355f0de
#
_cell.length_a   1.000
_cell.length_b   1.000
_cell.length_c   1.000
_cell.angle_alpha   90.00
_cell.angle_beta   90.00
_cell.angle_gamma   90.00
#
_symmetry.space_group_name_H-M   'P 1'
#
loop_
_entity.id
_entity.type
_entity.pdbx_description
1 polymer ?
#
loop_
_entity_poly.entity_id
_entity_poly.type
_entity_poly.pdbx_seq_one_letter_code
_entity_poly.pdbx_strand_id
1 'polypeptide(L)'
;GLTHRLSKDDAVMIKENDLASMHEELDTHAERLVTYLQNVDSNDVGAFLEVETRTDKEALMAAMVWSQRRAQEGLDRLVIMLDNFSPEACKAVSEQMEEQGLREHVVLEASGGIVFKDLKSWHECGLDVVSTSVVNRGVQPLDVSMLVKGL
;
A
#
# COMPACT_ATOMS: atom_id res chain seq x y z
N GLY A 1 -7.50 17.48 -6.26
CA GLY A 1 -7.11 16.06 -6.16
C GLY A 1 -5.78 15.80 -6.85
N LEU A 2 -5.15 14.72 -6.47
CA LEU A 2 -3.94 14.24 -7.14
C LEU A 2 -4.32 13.17 -8.16
N THR A 3 -3.57 13.09 -9.26
CA THR A 3 -3.62 11.97 -10.18
C THR A 3 -2.84 10.82 -9.54
N HIS A 4 -3.48 9.65 -9.36
CA HIS A 4 -2.81 8.47 -8.88
C HIS A 4 -1.90 7.92 -9.99
N ARG A 5 -2.25 6.85 -10.68
CA ARG A 5 -1.55 6.40 -11.88
C ARG A 5 -2.46 6.49 -13.10
N LEU A 6 -1.92 6.87 -14.25
CA LEU A 6 -2.68 7.04 -15.50
C LEU A 6 -2.94 5.70 -16.20
N SER A 7 -2.01 4.75 -16.05
CA SER A 7 -2.09 3.41 -16.63
C SER A 7 -1.29 2.41 -15.79
N LYS A 8 -1.33 1.14 -16.17
CA LYS A 8 -0.48 0.11 -15.55
C LYS A 8 1.00 0.29 -15.87
N ASP A 9 1.31 0.98 -16.98
CA ASP A 9 2.69 1.22 -17.41
C ASP A 9 3.29 2.48 -16.74
N ASP A 10 2.46 3.29 -16.10
CA ASP A 10 2.89 4.52 -15.42
C ASP A 10 3.53 4.22 -14.06
N ALA A 11 2.94 3.31 -13.31
CA ALA A 11 3.44 2.88 -12.00
C ALA A 11 2.95 1.46 -11.66
N VAL A 12 3.75 0.74 -10.90
CA VAL A 12 3.41 -0.62 -10.46
C VAL A 12 2.63 -0.56 -9.15
N MET A 13 1.47 -1.21 -9.11
CA MET A 13 0.69 -1.47 -7.91
C MET A 13 0.53 -2.98 -7.73
N ILE A 14 0.99 -3.49 -6.62
CA ILE A 14 0.98 -4.91 -6.27
C ILE A 14 -0.06 -5.16 -5.18
N LYS A 15 -0.96 -6.06 -5.46
CA LYS A 15 -2.05 -6.48 -4.57
C LYS A 15 -1.91 -7.94 -4.15
N GLU A 16 -2.77 -8.36 -3.21
CA GLU A 16 -2.77 -9.74 -2.70
C GLU A 16 -2.79 -10.81 -3.80
N ASN A 17 -3.67 -10.64 -4.79
CA ASN A 17 -3.79 -11.61 -5.88
C ASN A 17 -2.56 -11.66 -6.79
N ASP A 18 -1.87 -10.53 -6.98
CA ASP A 18 -0.62 -10.48 -7.74
C ASP A 18 0.46 -11.27 -7.00
N LEU A 19 0.63 -11.01 -5.70
CA LEU A 19 1.60 -11.73 -4.86
C LEU A 19 1.28 -13.23 -4.77
N ALA A 20 0.01 -13.60 -4.68
CA ALA A 20 -0.42 -14.99 -4.64
C ALA A 20 -0.04 -15.75 -5.93
N SER A 21 -0.12 -15.10 -7.08
CA SER A 21 0.24 -15.70 -8.37
C SER A 21 1.75 -15.72 -8.64
N MET A 22 2.53 -14.80 -8.04
CA MET A 22 3.98 -14.72 -8.24
C MET A 22 4.76 -15.67 -7.32
N HIS A 23 4.23 -15.96 -6.14
CA HIS A 23 4.89 -16.68 -5.06
C HIS A 23 3.97 -17.76 -4.47
N GLU A 24 3.50 -18.68 -5.33
CA GLU A 24 2.58 -19.76 -4.94
C GLU A 24 3.17 -20.68 -3.86
N GLU A 25 4.51 -20.79 -3.81
CA GLU A 25 5.26 -21.61 -2.86
C GLU A 25 5.28 -21.06 -1.42
N LEU A 26 4.88 -19.79 -1.23
CA LEU A 26 4.86 -19.14 0.08
C LEU A 26 3.45 -19.16 0.68
N ASP A 27 3.36 -19.45 1.98
CA ASP A 27 2.09 -19.68 2.66
C ASP A 27 1.36 -18.37 3.01
N THR A 28 2.08 -17.33 3.38
CA THR A 28 1.48 -16.10 3.89
C THR A 28 1.64 -14.91 2.97
N HIS A 29 0.68 -13.99 3.02
CA HIS A 29 0.77 -12.72 2.30
C HIS A 29 2.00 -11.91 2.71
N ALA A 30 2.32 -11.89 3.99
CA ALA A 30 3.49 -11.17 4.51
C ALA A 30 4.83 -11.71 3.94
N GLU A 31 4.98 -13.04 3.83
CA GLU A 31 6.17 -13.65 3.23
C GLU A 31 6.29 -13.29 1.74
N ARG A 32 5.20 -13.38 0.99
CA ARG A 32 5.13 -13.00 -0.42
C ARG A 32 5.50 -11.55 -0.62
N LEU A 33 4.94 -10.64 0.17
CA LEU A 33 5.21 -9.21 0.13
C LEU A 33 6.69 -8.91 0.39
N VAL A 34 7.26 -9.48 1.44
CA VAL A 34 8.68 -9.31 1.77
C VAL A 34 9.57 -9.85 0.64
N THR A 35 9.29 -11.04 0.14
CA THR A 35 10.05 -11.67 -0.95
C THR A 35 9.98 -10.83 -2.22
N TYR A 36 8.81 -10.34 -2.58
CA TYR A 36 8.64 -9.43 -3.71
C TYR A 36 9.48 -8.16 -3.54
N LEU A 37 9.33 -7.47 -2.40
CA LEU A 37 10.05 -6.22 -2.13
C LEU A 37 11.58 -6.38 -2.07
N GLN A 38 12.08 -7.55 -1.72
CA GLN A 38 13.51 -7.86 -1.73
C GLN A 38 14.08 -8.06 -3.14
N ASN A 39 13.26 -8.50 -4.09
CA ASN A 39 13.72 -8.95 -5.40
C ASN A 39 13.22 -8.10 -6.59
N VAL A 40 12.25 -7.21 -6.40
CA VAL A 40 11.74 -6.39 -7.50
C VAL A 40 12.85 -5.51 -8.08
N ASP A 41 12.96 -5.49 -9.43
CA ASP A 41 13.87 -4.58 -10.13
C ASP A 41 13.30 -3.16 -10.10
N SER A 42 14.06 -2.22 -9.57
CA SER A 42 13.65 -0.82 -9.49
C SER A 42 13.47 -0.16 -10.87
N ASN A 43 14.07 -0.71 -11.92
CA ASN A 43 13.88 -0.21 -13.29
C ASN A 43 12.51 -0.59 -13.87
N ASP A 44 11.84 -1.58 -13.31
CA ASP A 44 10.56 -2.08 -13.80
C ASP A 44 9.34 -1.45 -13.12
N VAL A 45 9.52 -0.56 -12.13
CA VAL A 45 8.41 -0.04 -11.32
C VAL A 45 7.77 1.25 -11.86
N GLY A 46 8.33 1.87 -12.90
CA GLY A 46 7.82 3.13 -13.46
C GLY A 46 8.00 4.31 -12.51
N ALA A 47 7.00 5.18 -12.42
CA ALA A 47 7.08 6.41 -11.62
C ALA A 47 7.12 6.15 -10.11
N PHE A 48 6.49 5.08 -9.64
CA PHE A 48 6.54 4.63 -8.24
C PHE A 48 6.12 3.17 -8.11
N LEU A 49 6.52 2.55 -6.99
CA LEU A 49 6.03 1.25 -6.57
C LEU A 49 5.02 1.45 -5.43
N GLU A 50 3.88 0.79 -5.54
CA GLU A 50 2.85 0.73 -4.51
C GLU A 50 2.54 -0.71 -4.14
N VAL A 51 2.37 -0.97 -2.85
CA VAL A 51 1.98 -2.27 -2.32
C VAL A 51 0.77 -2.15 -1.40
N GLU A 52 -0.19 -3.03 -1.57
CA GLU A 52 -1.37 -3.14 -0.70
C GLU A 52 -1.02 -3.95 0.56
N THR A 53 -1.40 -3.43 1.72
CA THR A 53 -1.26 -4.11 3.02
C THR A 53 -2.59 -4.10 3.77
N ARG A 54 -2.85 -5.17 4.53
CA ARG A 54 -4.11 -5.39 5.26
C ARG A 54 -3.94 -5.43 6.77
N THR A 55 -2.69 -5.48 7.21
CA THR A 55 -2.34 -5.49 8.63
C THR A 55 -1.20 -4.51 8.91
N ASP A 56 -1.18 -3.99 10.13
CA ASP A 56 -0.10 -3.16 10.66
C ASP A 56 1.27 -3.85 10.51
N LYS A 57 1.32 -5.13 10.82
CA LYS A 57 2.53 -5.96 10.68
C LYS A 57 3.05 -5.97 9.24
N GLU A 58 2.18 -6.17 8.26
CA GLU A 58 2.57 -6.14 6.84
C GLU A 58 3.12 -4.78 6.43
N ALA A 59 2.46 -3.69 6.84
CA ALA A 59 2.89 -2.33 6.55
C ALA A 59 4.28 -2.03 7.15
N LEU A 60 4.51 -2.41 8.40
CA LEU A 60 5.82 -2.24 9.07
C LEU A 60 6.91 -3.09 8.42
N MET A 61 6.62 -4.34 8.07
CA MET A 61 7.58 -5.21 7.38
C MET A 61 7.95 -4.66 6.00
N ALA A 62 6.96 -4.18 5.23
CA ALA A 62 7.22 -3.55 3.93
C ALA A 62 8.10 -2.31 4.08
N ALA A 63 7.82 -1.43 5.03
CA ALA A 63 8.61 -0.24 5.31
C ALA A 63 10.05 -0.60 5.73
N MET A 64 10.22 -1.62 6.57
CA MET A 64 11.54 -2.07 7.03
C MET A 64 12.39 -2.60 5.87
N VAL A 65 11.85 -3.49 5.04
CA VAL A 65 12.55 -4.04 3.88
C VAL A 65 12.94 -2.92 2.91
N TRP A 66 11.98 -2.03 2.63
CA TRP A 66 12.25 -0.96 1.67
C TRP A 66 13.25 0.08 2.17
N SER A 67 13.24 0.40 3.46
CA SER A 67 14.21 1.32 4.06
C SER A 67 15.65 0.83 3.90
N GLN A 68 15.87 -0.48 4.06
CA GLN A 68 17.18 -1.10 3.87
C GLN A 68 17.64 -1.03 2.42
N ARG A 69 16.74 -1.38 1.48
CA ARG A 69 17.03 -1.29 0.04
C ARG A 69 17.28 0.16 -0.40
N ARG A 70 16.44 1.07 0.08
CA ARG A 70 16.56 2.50 -0.24
C ARG A 70 17.91 3.06 0.20
N ALA A 71 18.40 2.66 1.37
CA ALA A 71 19.73 3.07 1.86
C ALA A 71 20.90 2.52 1.02
N GLN A 72 20.72 1.35 0.41
CA GLN A 72 21.77 0.70 -0.39
C GLN A 72 21.73 1.11 -1.87
N GLU A 73 20.54 1.28 -2.43
CA GLU A 73 20.31 1.43 -3.86
C GLU A 73 19.89 2.87 -4.26
N GLY A 74 19.58 3.74 -3.30
CA GLY A 74 19.15 5.11 -3.57
C GLY A 74 17.74 5.21 -4.15
N LEU A 75 16.85 4.26 -3.81
CA LEU A 75 15.49 4.18 -4.34
C LEU A 75 14.61 5.32 -3.85
N ASP A 76 13.53 5.60 -4.59
CA ASP A 76 12.44 6.47 -4.15
C ASP A 76 11.64 5.84 -3.00
N ARG A 77 10.73 6.63 -2.41
CA ARG A 77 9.86 6.14 -1.34
C ARG A 77 8.87 5.10 -1.87
N LEU A 78 8.64 4.06 -1.08
CA LEU A 78 7.58 3.08 -1.34
C LEU A 78 6.22 3.65 -0.98
N VAL A 79 5.23 3.51 -1.84
CA VAL A 79 3.83 3.77 -1.49
C VAL A 79 3.27 2.52 -0.81
N ILE A 80 2.82 2.67 0.43
CA ILE A 80 2.16 1.61 1.19
C ILE A 80 0.68 1.98 1.33
N MET A 81 -0.17 1.22 0.66
CA MET A 81 -1.61 1.34 0.77
C MET A 81 -2.13 0.53 1.96
N LEU A 82 -2.73 1.23 2.91
CA LEU A 82 -3.43 0.66 4.06
C LEU A 82 -4.88 0.40 3.64
N ASP A 83 -5.18 -0.85 3.23
CA ASP A 83 -6.48 -1.22 2.69
C ASP A 83 -7.49 -1.53 3.78
N ASN A 84 -8.59 -0.80 3.81
CA ASN A 84 -9.68 -0.93 4.78
C ASN A 84 -9.28 -0.71 6.25
N PHE A 85 -8.23 0.06 6.52
CA PHE A 85 -7.87 0.48 7.88
C PHE A 85 -8.85 1.56 8.39
N SER A 86 -9.02 1.64 9.71
CA SER A 86 -9.66 2.80 10.32
C SER A 86 -8.68 3.97 10.46
N PRO A 87 -9.18 5.22 10.64
CA PRO A 87 -8.32 6.37 10.93
C PRO A 87 -7.36 6.14 12.11
N GLU A 88 -7.85 5.52 13.18
CA GLU A 88 -7.07 5.21 14.38
C GLU A 88 -5.96 4.19 14.10
N ALA A 89 -6.27 3.15 13.28
CA ALA A 89 -5.29 2.16 12.88
C ALA A 89 -4.20 2.78 11.99
N CYS A 90 -4.58 3.64 11.03
CA CYS A 90 -3.62 4.38 10.22
C CYS A 90 -2.69 5.24 11.07
N LYS A 91 -3.24 5.96 12.04
CA LYS A 91 -2.46 6.78 12.98
C LYS A 91 -1.46 5.93 13.76
N ALA A 92 -1.89 4.81 14.31
CA ALA A 92 -1.02 3.91 15.07
C ALA A 92 0.13 3.35 14.21
N VAL A 93 -0.14 2.97 12.95
CA VAL A 93 0.90 2.52 12.00
C VAL A 93 1.89 3.64 11.70
N SER A 94 1.40 4.86 11.44
CA SER A 94 2.27 6.02 11.18
C SER A 94 3.17 6.35 12.36
N GLU A 95 2.61 6.37 13.59
CA GLU A 95 3.38 6.60 14.82
C GLU A 95 4.44 5.52 15.06
N GLN A 96 4.11 4.25 14.86
CA GLN A 96 5.09 3.15 14.96
C GLN A 96 6.20 3.25 13.91
N MET A 97 5.88 3.69 12.68
CA MET A 97 6.89 3.92 11.66
C MET A 97 7.81 5.10 12.02
N GLU A 98 7.28 6.16 12.62
CA GLU A 98 8.10 7.27 13.12
C GLU A 98 9.04 6.84 14.25
N GLU A 99 8.53 6.10 15.25
CA GLU A 99 9.33 5.58 16.35
C GLU A 99 10.48 4.68 15.89
N GLN A 100 10.28 3.93 14.79
CA GLN A 100 11.28 3.03 14.23
C GLN A 100 12.17 3.70 13.16
N GLY A 101 11.97 4.99 12.85
CA GLY A 101 12.71 5.70 11.81
C GLY A 101 12.39 5.22 10.38
N LEU A 102 11.20 4.64 10.17
CA LEU A 102 10.77 4.09 8.88
C LEU A 102 9.92 5.07 8.06
N ARG A 103 9.30 6.06 8.73
CA ARG A 103 8.28 6.94 8.12
C ARG A 103 8.80 7.74 6.92
N GLU A 104 10.05 8.17 6.95
CA GLU A 104 10.68 8.95 5.87
C GLU A 104 10.94 8.13 4.58
N HIS A 105 10.88 6.81 4.67
CA HIS A 105 11.13 5.91 3.55
C HIS A 105 9.88 5.55 2.75
N VAL A 106 8.70 5.96 3.23
CA VAL A 106 7.42 5.58 2.65
C VAL A 106 6.50 6.77 2.38
N VAL A 107 5.53 6.54 1.52
CA VAL A 107 4.31 7.35 1.35
C VAL A 107 3.17 6.48 1.85
N LEU A 108 2.41 6.95 2.84
CA LEU A 108 1.27 6.21 3.38
C LEU A 108 -0.02 6.66 2.69
N GLU A 109 -0.71 5.72 2.08
CA GLU A 109 -2.02 5.91 1.46
C GLU A 109 -3.07 5.12 2.23
N ALA A 110 -4.22 5.73 2.53
CA ALA A 110 -5.40 5.00 3.00
C ALA A 110 -6.39 4.80 1.85
N SER A 111 -6.92 3.59 1.74
CA SER A 111 -7.94 3.21 0.77
C SER A 111 -9.00 2.30 1.40
N GLY A 112 -10.14 2.14 0.72
CA GLY A 112 -11.24 1.28 1.16
C GLY A 112 -12.40 2.04 1.80
N GLY A 113 -13.52 2.15 1.08
CA GLY A 113 -14.80 2.65 1.60
C GLY A 113 -14.85 4.10 2.08
N ILE A 114 -13.80 4.89 1.88
CA ILE A 114 -13.70 6.27 2.38
C ILE A 114 -14.68 7.17 1.64
N VAL A 115 -15.50 7.90 2.38
CA VAL A 115 -16.50 8.84 1.84
C VAL A 115 -16.24 10.27 2.28
N PHE A 116 -16.72 11.24 1.49
CA PHE A 116 -16.43 12.67 1.74
C PHE A 116 -16.77 13.15 3.14
N LYS A 117 -17.89 12.71 3.71
CA LYS A 117 -18.35 13.14 5.04
C LYS A 117 -17.36 12.75 6.16
N ASP A 118 -16.55 11.71 5.92
CA ASP A 118 -15.64 11.14 6.90
C ASP A 118 -14.18 11.64 6.72
N LEU A 119 -13.89 12.42 5.65
CA LEU A 119 -12.53 12.94 5.38
C LEU A 119 -11.91 13.69 6.54
N LYS A 120 -12.73 14.34 7.37
CA LYS A 120 -12.24 15.07 8.55
C LYS A 120 -11.57 14.13 9.57
N SER A 121 -12.05 12.89 9.71
CA SER A 121 -11.46 11.90 10.63
C SER A 121 -10.10 11.37 10.14
N TRP A 122 -9.78 11.56 8.86
CA TRP A 122 -8.50 11.16 8.26
C TRP A 122 -7.42 12.24 8.34
N HIS A 123 -7.77 13.45 8.81
CA HIS A 123 -6.88 14.60 8.79
C HIS A 123 -5.83 14.41 9.87
N GLU A 124 -5.35 13.99 10.56
CA GLU A 124 -4.29 13.86 11.59
C GLU A 124 -3.89 12.40 11.85
N CYS A 125 -4.02 11.58 10.81
CA CYS A 125 -3.68 10.17 10.89
C CYS A 125 -2.25 9.86 10.42
N GLY A 126 -1.44 10.88 10.12
CA GLY A 126 -0.07 10.69 9.63
C GLY A 126 0.00 10.15 8.19
N LEU A 127 -1.09 10.26 7.43
CA LEU A 127 -1.17 9.85 6.03
C LEU A 127 -0.69 10.94 5.08
N ASP A 128 -0.11 10.55 3.96
CA ASP A 128 0.23 11.44 2.84
C ASP A 128 -0.93 11.54 1.85
N VAL A 129 -1.67 10.44 1.64
CA VAL A 129 -2.71 10.32 0.62
C VAL A 129 -3.93 9.59 1.19
N VAL A 130 -5.12 10.02 0.73
CA VAL A 130 -6.38 9.31 0.95
C VAL A 130 -7.04 9.09 -0.40
N SER A 131 -7.31 7.83 -0.75
CA SER A 131 -7.97 7.43 -1.99
C SER A 131 -9.44 7.12 -1.79
N THR A 132 -10.27 7.70 -2.61
CA THR A 132 -11.72 7.46 -2.59
C THR A 132 -12.29 7.39 -4.00
N SER A 133 -13.15 6.41 -4.23
CA SER A 133 -13.90 6.27 -5.48
C SER A 133 -15.24 7.02 -5.48
N VAL A 134 -15.59 7.69 -4.39
CA VAL A 134 -16.89 8.41 -4.26
C VAL A 134 -17.04 9.50 -5.31
N VAL A 135 -15.96 10.14 -5.72
CA VAL A 135 -15.97 11.17 -6.79
C VAL A 135 -16.39 10.64 -8.16
N ASN A 136 -16.23 9.34 -8.40
CA ASN A 136 -16.50 8.72 -9.70
C ASN A 136 -17.81 7.89 -9.69
N ARG A 137 -18.50 7.79 -8.54
CA ARG A 137 -19.69 6.96 -8.39
C ARG A 137 -20.95 7.76 -8.59
N GLY A 138 -21.62 7.58 -9.74
CA GLY A 138 -22.99 8.08 -9.94
C GLY A 138 -24.05 7.25 -9.21
N VAL A 139 -23.76 5.97 -8.95
CA VAL A 139 -24.59 5.01 -8.19
C VAL A 139 -23.70 4.17 -7.30
N GLN A 140 -24.28 3.64 -6.21
CA GLN A 140 -23.53 2.77 -5.32
C GLN A 140 -23.28 1.42 -6.03
N PRO A 141 -22.00 1.02 -6.21
CA PRO A 141 -21.67 -0.23 -6.88
C PRO A 141 -22.05 -1.43 -6.01
N LEU A 142 -22.25 -2.58 -6.67
CA LEU A 142 -22.31 -3.86 -5.98
C LEU A 142 -20.94 -4.19 -5.42
N ASP A 143 -20.87 -4.59 -4.16
CA ASP A 143 -19.64 -5.04 -3.53
C ASP A 143 -19.34 -6.48 -4.00
N VAL A 144 -18.25 -6.62 -4.75
CA VAL A 144 -17.79 -7.91 -5.28
C VAL A 144 -16.30 -8.01 -5.08
N SER A 145 -15.85 -9.09 -4.45
CA SER A 145 -14.44 -9.42 -4.31
C SER A 145 -14.12 -10.80 -4.89
N MET A 146 -12.93 -10.92 -5.43
CA MET A 146 -12.42 -12.18 -5.97
C MET A 146 -11.08 -12.48 -5.28
N LEU A 147 -10.96 -13.70 -4.77
CA LEU A 147 -9.72 -14.22 -4.21
C LEU A 147 -9.22 -15.38 -5.07
N VAL A 148 -7.96 -15.33 -5.46
CA VAL A 148 -7.26 -16.47 -6.05
C VAL A 148 -6.90 -17.42 -4.91
N LYS A 149 -7.52 -18.60 -4.91
CA LYS A 149 -7.07 -19.71 -4.06
C LYS A 149 -6.03 -20.46 -4.84
N GLY A 150 -4.90 -20.76 -4.20
CA GLY A 150 -3.85 -21.57 -4.82
C GLY A 150 -4.43 -22.82 -5.48
N LEU A 151 -3.96 -23.10 -6.69
CA LEU A 151 -4.32 -24.27 -7.49
C LEU A 151 -3.78 -25.53 -6.84
#